data_b513c1e2cb7ad00ed8ef60999ec48ea7
#
_entry.id   b513c1e2cb7ad00ed8ef60999ec48ea7
#
_cell.length_a   1.000
_cell.length_b   1.000
_cell.length_c   1.000
_cell.angle_alpha   90.00
_cell.angle_beta   90.00
_cell.angle_gamma   90.00
#
_symmetry.space_group_name_H-M   'P 1'
#
loop_
_entity.id
_entity.type
_entity.pdbx_description
1 polymer ?
#
loop_
_entity_poly.entity_id
_entity_poly.type
_entity_poly.pdbx_seq_one_letter_code
_entity_poly.pdbx_strand_id
1 'polypeptide(L)'
;AVEAFKLARKYGNAADKLFINDYNLEYSIDKCKGLIEYVKYIESKGQKVDGIGTQMHITINADKEKIATMFQLLAATGKLIKVSELDVAAGLKPTQSDLQLQADMYKYVAEMYAKYIPAKQRYGITVWGLIDSKPDSSWLPGQNQGLWNLEFTRKASYSSFADGLKASK
;
A
#
# COMPACT_ATOMS: atom_id res chain seq x y z
N ALA A 1 -15.87 6.86 -12.10
CA ALA A 1 -14.43 6.83 -12.48
C ALA A 1 -14.22 7.13 -13.96
N VAL A 2 -15.03 6.59 -14.89
CA VAL A 2 -14.83 6.81 -16.36
C VAL A 2 -14.71 8.30 -16.70
N GLU A 3 -15.66 9.14 -16.27
CA GLU A 3 -15.61 10.58 -16.52
C GLU A 3 -14.41 11.26 -15.82
N ALA A 4 -14.06 10.81 -14.60
CA ALA A 4 -12.90 11.34 -13.90
C ALA A 4 -11.58 11.07 -14.66
N PHE A 5 -11.39 9.84 -15.17
CA PHE A 5 -10.23 9.51 -16.02
C PHE A 5 -10.21 10.32 -17.31
N LYS A 6 -11.37 10.51 -17.95
CA LYS A 6 -11.50 11.33 -19.15
C LYS A 6 -11.10 12.79 -18.89
N LEU A 7 -11.61 13.38 -17.82
CA LEU A 7 -11.27 14.77 -17.43
C LEU A 7 -9.80 14.91 -17.04
N ALA A 8 -9.28 13.96 -16.23
CA ALA A 8 -7.87 13.96 -15.84
C ALA A 8 -6.94 13.84 -17.08
N ARG A 9 -7.31 12.99 -18.05
CA ARG A 9 -6.53 12.87 -19.28
C ARG A 9 -6.63 14.12 -20.17
N LYS A 10 -7.80 14.78 -20.19
CA LYS A 10 -8.02 15.99 -21.00
C LYS A 10 -7.28 17.21 -20.46
N TYR A 11 -7.25 17.38 -19.14
CA TYR A 11 -6.74 18.59 -18.49
C TYR A 11 -5.39 18.42 -17.78
N GLY A 12 -4.96 17.19 -17.52
CA GLY A 12 -3.64 16.87 -16.97
C GLY A 12 -2.55 16.84 -18.04
N ASN A 13 -1.32 16.55 -17.62
CA ASN A 13 -0.21 16.40 -18.57
C ASN A 13 -0.29 15.02 -19.26
N ALA A 14 0.12 14.98 -20.52
CA ALA A 14 0.12 13.72 -21.28
C ALA A 14 1.04 12.63 -20.68
N ALA A 15 2.08 13.05 -19.94
CA ALA A 15 3.02 12.14 -19.28
C ALA A 15 2.50 11.59 -17.94
N ASP A 16 1.42 12.17 -17.36
CA ASP A 16 0.89 11.75 -16.07
C ASP A 16 0.41 10.30 -16.10
N LYS A 17 0.72 9.58 -15.02
CA LYS A 17 0.21 8.22 -14.80
C LYS A 17 -1.04 8.29 -13.96
N LEU A 18 -2.18 7.87 -14.52
CA LEU A 18 -3.46 7.87 -13.85
C LEU A 18 -3.72 6.53 -13.16
N PHE A 19 -3.94 6.60 -11.86
CA PHE A 19 -4.17 5.44 -11.01
C PHE A 19 -5.60 5.40 -10.51
N ILE A 20 -6.14 4.18 -10.35
CA ILE A 20 -7.25 3.93 -9.44
C ILE A 20 -6.66 3.45 -8.12
N ASN A 21 -7.13 3.99 -6.99
CA ASN A 21 -6.60 3.70 -5.67
C ASN A 21 -7.73 3.25 -4.74
N ASP A 22 -7.53 2.17 -4.00
CA ASP A 22 -8.52 1.65 -3.07
C ASP A 22 -7.85 0.99 -1.85
N TYR A 23 -8.63 0.72 -0.81
CA TYR A 23 -8.20 0.13 0.47
C TYR A 23 -8.78 -1.26 0.67
N ASN A 24 -8.24 -2.01 1.64
CA ASN A 24 -8.70 -3.36 2.03
C ASN A 24 -8.64 -4.41 0.91
N LEU A 25 -7.80 -4.23 -0.10
CA LEU A 25 -7.62 -5.23 -1.16
C LEU A 25 -6.94 -6.49 -0.62
N GLU A 26 -6.07 -6.33 0.37
CA GLU A 26 -5.38 -7.39 1.11
C GLU A 26 -6.27 -8.09 2.13
N TYR A 27 -7.32 -7.44 2.63
CA TYR A 27 -8.29 -8.04 3.55
C TYR A 27 -9.38 -8.81 2.81
N SER A 28 -9.75 -8.37 1.60
CA SER A 28 -10.78 -8.98 0.76
C SER A 28 -10.27 -9.23 -0.65
N ILE A 29 -9.92 -10.47 -0.92
CA ILE A 29 -9.47 -10.90 -2.26
C ILE A 29 -10.59 -10.72 -3.30
N ASP A 30 -11.85 -10.86 -2.91
CA ASP A 30 -12.97 -10.60 -3.82
C ASP A 30 -13.08 -9.11 -4.16
N LYS A 31 -12.82 -8.21 -3.21
CA LYS A 31 -12.72 -6.77 -3.49
C LYS A 31 -11.57 -6.47 -4.45
N CYS A 32 -10.41 -7.10 -4.25
CA CYS A 32 -9.27 -6.97 -5.16
C CYS A 32 -9.64 -7.39 -6.59
N LYS A 33 -10.26 -8.56 -6.77
CA LYS A 33 -10.76 -9.02 -8.06
C LYS A 33 -11.80 -8.06 -8.65
N GLY A 34 -12.74 -7.58 -7.82
CA GLY A 34 -13.74 -6.60 -8.23
C GLY A 34 -13.14 -5.29 -8.74
N LEU A 35 -12.08 -4.78 -8.09
CA LEU A 35 -11.35 -3.61 -8.56
C LEU A 35 -10.67 -3.87 -9.92
N ILE A 36 -10.09 -5.05 -10.11
CA ILE A 36 -9.47 -5.44 -11.39
C ILE A 36 -10.53 -5.46 -12.51
N GLU A 37 -11.71 -6.03 -12.27
CA GLU A 37 -12.81 -6.01 -13.23
C GLU A 37 -13.31 -4.58 -13.48
N TYR A 38 -13.31 -3.73 -12.47
CA TYR A 38 -13.67 -2.32 -12.62
C TYR A 38 -12.66 -1.55 -13.48
N VAL A 39 -11.36 -1.86 -13.38
CA VAL A 39 -10.34 -1.33 -14.28
C VAL A 39 -10.64 -1.72 -15.73
N LYS A 40 -10.96 -3.00 -15.98
CA LYS A 40 -11.35 -3.47 -17.32
C LYS A 40 -12.60 -2.73 -17.84
N TYR A 41 -13.58 -2.50 -16.97
CA TYR A 41 -14.78 -1.72 -17.32
C TYR A 41 -14.41 -0.29 -17.73
N ILE A 42 -13.56 0.41 -16.96
CA ILE A 42 -13.10 1.78 -17.31
C ILE A 42 -12.44 1.77 -18.67
N GLU A 43 -11.58 0.79 -18.95
CA GLU A 43 -10.87 0.67 -20.23
C GLU A 43 -11.80 0.32 -21.39
N SER A 44 -12.84 -0.50 -21.15
CA SER A 44 -13.87 -0.79 -22.18
C SER A 44 -14.67 0.46 -22.57
N LYS A 45 -14.64 1.51 -21.75
CA LYS A 45 -15.23 2.83 -22.04
C LYS A 45 -14.24 3.80 -22.70
N GLY A 46 -13.10 3.30 -23.17
CA GLY A 46 -12.10 4.08 -23.91
C GLY A 46 -11.17 4.92 -23.05
N GLN A 47 -11.14 4.69 -21.72
CA GLN A 47 -10.22 5.39 -20.83
C GLN A 47 -9.06 4.47 -20.44
N LYS A 48 -7.84 5.00 -20.48
CA LYS A 48 -6.64 4.27 -20.06
C LYS A 48 -6.41 4.40 -18.55
N VAL A 49 -6.30 3.28 -17.86
CA VAL A 49 -5.82 3.19 -16.47
C VAL A 49 -4.35 2.78 -16.49
N ASP A 50 -3.44 3.64 -16.05
CA ASP A 50 -2.01 3.35 -16.06
C ASP A 50 -1.60 2.46 -14.90
N GLY A 51 -2.22 2.61 -13.75
CA GLY A 51 -1.84 1.86 -12.56
C GLY A 51 -2.98 1.62 -11.57
N ILE A 52 -2.70 0.72 -10.63
CA ILE A 52 -3.57 0.40 -9.49
C ILE A 52 -2.78 0.69 -8.22
N GLY A 53 -3.38 1.50 -7.33
CA GLY A 53 -2.90 1.75 -5.99
C GLY A 53 -3.65 0.89 -4.99
N THR A 54 -2.93 0.32 -4.03
CA THR A 54 -3.48 -0.28 -2.81
C THR A 54 -3.02 0.51 -1.61
N GLN A 55 -3.95 0.99 -0.78
CA GLN A 55 -3.60 1.86 0.35
C GLN A 55 -2.76 1.10 1.39
N MET A 56 -3.18 -0.09 1.78
CA MET A 56 -2.52 -0.93 2.77
C MET A 56 -2.46 -0.32 4.17
N HIS A 57 -3.60 0.15 4.66
CA HIS A 57 -3.80 0.43 6.07
C HIS A 57 -4.02 -0.88 6.80
N ILE A 58 -2.98 -1.43 7.37
CA ILE A 58 -2.99 -2.79 7.93
C ILE A 58 -2.64 -2.82 9.41
N THR A 59 -2.76 -3.99 10.02
CA THR A 59 -2.35 -4.23 11.39
C THR A 59 -1.29 -5.32 11.46
N ILE A 60 -0.65 -5.47 12.63
CA ILE A 60 0.30 -6.56 12.89
C ILE A 60 -0.31 -7.95 12.68
N ASN A 61 -1.64 -8.08 12.70
CA ASN A 61 -2.38 -9.34 12.52
C ASN A 61 -2.88 -9.54 11.08
N ALA A 62 -2.50 -8.70 10.14
CA ALA A 62 -2.92 -8.85 8.74
C ALA A 62 -2.46 -10.21 8.16
N ASP A 63 -3.33 -10.82 7.37
CA ASP A 63 -3.09 -12.13 6.77
C ASP A 63 -2.01 -12.04 5.68
N LYS A 64 -0.84 -12.60 5.96
CA LYS A 64 0.31 -12.60 5.05
C LYS A 64 0.04 -13.30 3.72
N GLU A 65 -0.75 -14.37 3.71
CA GLU A 65 -1.08 -15.10 2.48
C GLU A 65 -2.01 -14.26 1.59
N LYS A 66 -2.97 -13.56 2.18
CA LYS A 66 -3.84 -12.63 1.43
C LYS A 66 -3.05 -11.46 0.85
N ILE A 67 -2.10 -10.88 1.60
CA ILE A 67 -1.20 -9.84 1.08
C ILE A 67 -0.42 -10.34 -0.15
N ALA A 68 0.17 -11.54 -0.06
CA ALA A 68 0.90 -12.15 -1.18
C ALA A 68 -0.03 -12.42 -2.38
N THR A 69 -1.22 -12.97 -2.14
CA THR A 69 -2.24 -13.23 -3.18
C THR A 69 -2.68 -11.94 -3.87
N MET A 70 -2.94 -10.88 -3.10
CA MET A 70 -3.27 -9.57 -3.66
C MET A 70 -2.19 -9.07 -4.61
N PHE A 71 -0.90 -9.10 -4.22
CA PHE A 71 0.18 -8.67 -5.10
C PHE A 71 0.28 -9.51 -6.38
N GLN A 72 0.08 -10.83 -6.29
CA GLN A 72 0.05 -11.69 -7.48
C GLN A 72 -1.09 -11.31 -8.44
N LEU A 73 -2.29 -11.07 -7.92
CA LEU A 73 -3.44 -10.66 -8.72
C LEU A 73 -3.21 -9.29 -9.38
N LEU A 74 -2.66 -8.33 -8.64
CA LEU A 74 -2.35 -7.01 -9.16
C LEU A 74 -1.25 -7.08 -10.23
N ALA A 75 -0.19 -7.87 -10.00
CA ALA A 75 0.88 -8.08 -10.99
C ALA A 75 0.36 -8.65 -12.31
N ALA A 76 -0.59 -9.60 -12.24
CA ALA A 76 -1.20 -10.23 -13.42
C ALA A 76 -1.95 -9.24 -14.32
N THR A 77 -2.30 -8.06 -13.83
CA THR A 77 -2.94 -7.01 -14.64
C THR A 77 -2.00 -6.36 -15.65
N GLY A 78 -0.69 -6.48 -15.47
CA GLY A 78 0.32 -5.77 -16.26
C GLY A 78 0.40 -4.26 -16.01
N LYS A 79 -0.42 -3.72 -15.08
CA LYS A 79 -0.46 -2.31 -14.72
C LYS A 79 0.70 -1.91 -13.81
N LEU A 80 0.96 -0.60 -13.70
CA LEU A 80 1.81 -0.08 -12.64
C LEU A 80 1.14 -0.31 -11.29
N ILE A 81 1.90 -0.77 -10.31
CA ILE A 81 1.38 -1.07 -8.97
C ILE A 81 2.07 -0.17 -7.94
N LYS A 82 1.28 0.50 -7.13
CA LYS A 82 1.74 1.35 -6.03
C LYS A 82 1.10 0.89 -4.72
N VAL A 83 1.92 0.73 -3.69
CA VAL A 83 1.43 0.80 -2.32
C VAL A 83 1.39 2.28 -1.95
N SER A 84 0.20 2.83 -1.74
CA SER A 84 0.01 4.28 -1.72
C SER A 84 0.05 4.89 -0.32
N GLU A 85 -0.28 4.11 0.72
CA GLU A 85 -0.54 4.66 2.06
C GLU A 85 -0.19 3.66 3.18
N LEU A 86 0.92 2.94 3.04
CA LEU A 86 1.28 1.89 4.00
C LEU A 86 1.41 2.42 5.42
N ASP A 87 0.61 1.90 6.30
CA ASP A 87 0.81 1.93 7.75
C ASP A 87 0.52 0.55 8.36
N VAL A 88 1.12 0.27 9.53
CA VAL A 88 0.94 -1.00 10.24
C VAL A 88 0.62 -0.70 11.70
N ALA A 89 -0.65 -0.73 12.06
CA ALA A 89 -1.08 -0.45 13.43
C ALA A 89 -0.71 -1.60 14.38
N ALA A 90 -0.06 -1.24 15.49
CA ALA A 90 0.32 -2.19 16.56
C ALA A 90 -0.57 -2.07 17.81
N GLY A 91 -1.59 -1.19 17.76
CA GLY A 91 -2.50 -0.94 18.88
C GLY A 91 -2.10 0.28 19.74
N LEU A 92 -2.98 0.63 20.68
CA LEU A 92 -2.80 1.82 21.53
C LEU A 92 -1.70 1.65 22.58
N LYS A 93 -1.47 0.43 23.05
CA LYS A 93 -0.47 0.09 24.07
C LYS A 93 0.27 -1.18 23.65
N PRO A 94 1.08 -1.11 22.58
CA PRO A 94 1.77 -2.28 22.08
C PRO A 94 2.83 -2.76 23.08
N THR A 95 2.95 -4.08 23.20
CA THR A 95 4.07 -4.72 23.89
C THR A 95 5.32 -4.68 22.99
N GLN A 96 6.47 -5.03 23.56
CA GLN A 96 7.70 -5.17 22.77
C GLN A 96 7.55 -6.23 21.66
N SER A 97 6.79 -7.30 21.93
CA SER A 97 6.47 -8.33 20.93
C SER A 97 5.62 -7.77 19.79
N ASP A 98 4.62 -6.92 20.09
CA ASP A 98 3.79 -6.29 19.06
C ASP A 98 4.60 -5.36 18.18
N LEU A 99 5.55 -4.61 18.75
CA LEU A 99 6.45 -3.75 18.00
C LEU A 99 7.41 -4.57 17.10
N GLN A 100 7.80 -5.78 17.52
CA GLN A 100 8.56 -6.68 16.66
C GLN A 100 7.69 -7.22 15.52
N LEU A 101 6.45 -7.62 15.79
CA LEU A 101 5.49 -8.04 14.75
C LEU A 101 5.23 -6.91 13.74
N GLN A 102 5.17 -5.65 14.21
CA GLN A 102 5.06 -4.49 13.34
C GLN A 102 6.27 -4.37 12.39
N ALA A 103 7.47 -4.49 12.94
CA ALA A 103 8.71 -4.44 12.18
C ALA A 103 8.77 -5.55 11.12
N ASP A 104 8.39 -6.77 11.50
CA ASP A 104 8.34 -7.94 10.61
C ASP A 104 7.29 -7.76 9.50
N MET A 105 6.15 -7.13 9.80
CA MET A 105 5.10 -6.89 8.82
C MET A 105 5.52 -5.82 7.79
N TYR A 106 6.15 -4.72 8.21
CA TYR A 106 6.71 -3.73 7.30
C TYR A 106 7.74 -4.34 6.33
N LYS A 107 8.64 -5.17 6.88
CA LYS A 107 9.61 -5.90 6.07
C LYS A 107 8.93 -6.84 5.08
N TYR A 108 7.97 -7.63 5.56
CA TYR A 108 7.23 -8.59 4.75
C TYR A 108 6.52 -7.92 3.57
N VAL A 109 5.83 -6.79 3.78
CA VAL A 109 5.15 -6.05 2.70
C VAL A 109 6.15 -5.62 1.63
N ALA A 110 7.29 -5.05 2.01
CA ALA A 110 8.33 -4.63 1.07
C ALA A 110 8.90 -5.81 0.27
N GLU A 111 9.19 -6.93 0.94
CA GLU A 111 9.70 -8.15 0.30
C GLU A 111 8.68 -8.76 -0.66
N MET A 112 7.40 -8.83 -0.28
CA MET A 112 6.35 -9.40 -1.14
C MET A 112 6.05 -8.50 -2.33
N TYR A 113 6.07 -7.18 -2.16
CA TYR A 113 5.99 -6.23 -3.25
C TYR A 113 7.14 -6.45 -4.25
N ALA A 114 8.38 -6.57 -3.74
CA ALA A 114 9.54 -6.84 -4.59
C ALA A 114 9.48 -8.21 -5.27
N LYS A 115 8.98 -9.22 -4.57
CA LYS A 115 8.90 -10.60 -5.06
C LYS A 115 7.87 -10.77 -6.19
N TYR A 116 6.69 -10.21 -6.02
CA TYR A 116 5.56 -10.49 -6.91
C TYR A 116 5.31 -9.41 -7.96
N ILE A 117 5.67 -8.15 -7.70
CA ILE A 117 5.51 -7.08 -8.68
C ILE A 117 6.77 -7.00 -9.56
N PRO A 118 6.69 -7.29 -10.86
CA PRO A 118 7.82 -7.15 -11.77
C PRO A 118 8.40 -5.74 -11.76
N ALA A 119 9.72 -5.60 -11.88
CA ALA A 119 10.40 -4.30 -11.79
C ALA A 119 9.77 -3.20 -12.67
N LYS A 120 9.36 -3.54 -13.89
CA LYS A 120 8.70 -2.62 -14.83
C LYS A 120 7.30 -2.13 -14.38
N GLN A 121 6.68 -2.82 -13.42
CA GLN A 121 5.37 -2.46 -12.86
C GLN A 121 5.49 -1.78 -11.49
N ARG A 122 6.67 -1.75 -10.85
CA ARG A 122 6.87 -1.15 -9.53
C ARG A 122 6.81 0.37 -9.64
N TYR A 123 5.80 0.98 -9.02
CA TYR A 123 5.68 2.44 -8.95
C TYR A 123 6.10 3.00 -7.59
N GLY A 124 6.29 2.13 -6.62
CA GLY A 124 6.84 2.46 -5.30
C GLY A 124 5.90 2.20 -4.14
N ILE A 125 6.43 2.42 -2.94
CA ILE A 125 5.69 2.35 -1.67
C ILE A 125 5.77 3.72 -1.00
N THR A 126 4.63 4.27 -0.62
CA THR A 126 4.50 5.47 0.21
C THR A 126 3.96 5.05 1.58
N VAL A 127 4.56 5.53 2.66
CA VAL A 127 4.05 5.33 4.02
C VAL A 127 3.02 6.41 4.36
N TRP A 128 1.98 6.04 5.12
CA TRP A 128 0.94 6.97 5.55
C TRP A 128 1.20 7.43 6.97
N GLY A 129 1.86 8.53 7.00
CA GLY A 129 2.52 9.11 8.13
C GLY A 129 3.90 8.49 8.40
N LEU A 130 4.85 9.34 8.76
CA LEU A 130 6.21 8.93 9.10
C LEU A 130 6.30 8.54 10.58
N ILE A 131 5.56 9.26 11.43
CA ILE A 131 5.54 9.13 12.89
C ILE A 131 4.26 8.45 13.38
N ASP A 132 4.30 7.95 14.60
CA ASP A 132 3.13 7.47 15.32
C ASP A 132 2.08 8.60 15.47
N SER A 133 0.81 8.24 15.59
CA SER A 133 -0.27 9.21 15.72
C SER A 133 -0.38 9.75 17.13
N LYS A 134 -0.50 11.08 17.24
CA LYS A 134 -0.86 11.74 18.51
C LYS A 134 -2.28 11.34 18.95
N PRO A 135 -2.61 11.45 20.24
CA PRO A 135 -3.94 11.12 20.75
C PRO A 135 -5.08 11.94 20.11
N ASP A 136 -4.79 13.14 19.63
CA ASP A 136 -5.73 14.05 18.96
C ASP A 136 -5.67 13.98 17.42
N SER A 137 -4.93 13.03 16.86
CA SER A 137 -4.85 12.82 15.42
C SER A 137 -6.21 12.44 14.83
N SER A 138 -6.53 12.94 13.65
CA SER A 138 -7.72 12.52 12.88
C SER A 138 -7.58 11.13 12.28
N TRP A 139 -6.35 10.64 12.12
CA TRP A 139 -6.06 9.29 11.63
C TRP A 139 -5.41 8.45 12.70
N LEU A 140 -6.02 7.30 13.01
CA LEU A 140 -5.55 6.32 13.99
C LEU A 140 -5.09 6.98 15.32
N PRO A 141 -5.96 7.74 16.04
CA PRO A 141 -5.57 8.52 17.20
C PRO A 141 -4.87 7.66 18.25
N GLY A 142 -3.66 8.08 18.65
CA GLY A 142 -2.84 7.41 19.67
C GLY A 142 -2.22 6.07 19.21
N GLN A 143 -2.36 5.66 17.95
CA GLN A 143 -1.81 4.40 17.45
C GLN A 143 -0.31 4.50 17.15
N ASN A 144 0.34 3.35 17.23
CA ASN A 144 1.78 3.19 16.97
C ASN A 144 2.01 2.62 15.55
N GLN A 145 1.54 3.31 14.49
CA GLN A 145 1.61 2.79 13.12
C GLN A 145 2.84 3.26 12.34
N GLY A 146 3.56 4.27 12.82
CA GLY A 146 4.67 4.90 12.09
C GLY A 146 5.98 4.12 12.13
N LEU A 147 6.95 4.65 11.36
CA LEU A 147 8.34 4.18 11.36
C LEU A 147 9.17 4.87 12.46
N TRP A 148 8.69 5.99 12.97
CA TRP A 148 9.27 6.79 14.02
C TRP A 148 8.24 6.98 15.14
N ASN A 149 8.70 7.09 16.38
CA ASN A 149 7.83 7.43 17.49
C ASN A 149 7.56 8.94 17.59
N LEU A 150 6.76 9.36 18.55
CA LEU A 150 6.41 10.77 18.75
C LEU A 150 7.60 11.65 19.16
N GLU A 151 8.67 11.07 19.70
CA GLU A 151 9.93 11.72 20.05
C GLU A 151 10.91 11.77 18.87
N PHE A 152 10.46 11.43 17.66
CA PHE A 152 11.27 11.37 16.44
C PHE A 152 12.47 10.40 16.53
N THR A 153 12.32 9.35 17.33
CA THR A 153 13.28 8.24 17.38
C THR A 153 12.86 7.13 16.41
N ARG A 154 13.82 6.56 15.70
CA ARG A 154 13.58 5.43 14.78
C ARG A 154 13.12 4.20 15.56
N LYS A 155 12.04 3.60 15.08
CA LYS A 155 11.54 2.32 15.60
C LYS A 155 12.20 1.14 14.89
N ALA A 156 12.05 -0.07 15.43
CA ALA A 156 12.50 -1.29 14.75
C ALA A 156 11.88 -1.45 13.36
N SER A 157 10.62 -0.99 13.17
CA SER A 157 9.92 -0.95 11.89
C SER A 157 10.68 -0.17 10.81
N TYR A 158 11.38 0.93 11.17
CA TYR A 158 12.20 1.68 10.22
C TYR A 158 13.32 0.83 9.62
N SER A 159 14.12 0.16 10.47
CA SER A 159 15.24 -0.66 10.01
C SER A 159 14.76 -1.87 9.21
N SER A 160 13.72 -2.54 9.70
CA SER A 160 13.15 -3.71 9.04
C SER A 160 12.52 -3.37 7.68
N PHE A 161 11.82 -2.24 7.57
CA PHE A 161 11.29 -1.77 6.29
C PHE A 161 12.41 -1.45 5.30
N ALA A 162 13.46 -0.74 5.76
CA ALA A 162 14.64 -0.45 4.94
C ALA A 162 15.33 -1.73 4.45
N ASP A 163 15.42 -2.76 5.28
CA ASP A 163 15.99 -4.06 4.89
C ASP A 163 15.10 -4.79 3.86
N GLY A 164 13.79 -4.75 4.04
CA GLY A 164 12.84 -5.28 3.05
C GLY A 164 12.94 -4.59 1.69
N LEU A 165 13.15 -3.27 1.67
CA LEU A 165 13.34 -2.51 0.43
C LEU A 165 14.65 -2.87 -0.31
N LYS A 166 15.69 -3.33 0.39
CA LYS A 166 16.93 -3.82 -0.25
C LYS A 166 16.71 -5.06 -1.10
N ALA A 167 15.73 -5.89 -0.78
CA ALA A 167 15.33 -7.04 -1.58
C ALA A 167 14.74 -6.67 -2.95
N SER A 168 14.47 -5.37 -3.16
CA SER A 168 13.89 -4.81 -4.41
C SER A 168 14.92 -4.49 -5.48
N LYS A 169 16.22 -4.60 -5.13
CA LYS A 169 17.35 -4.27 -6.04
C LYS A 169 17.79 -5.48 -6.91
#